data_307dc605521f7b49b565e26afe77a9b8
#
_entry.id   307dc605521f7b49b565e26afe77a9b8
#
_cell.length_a   1.000
_cell.length_b   1.000
_cell.length_c   1.000
_cell.angle_alpha   90.00
_cell.angle_beta   90.00
_cell.angle_gamma   90.00
#
_symmetry.space_group_name_H-M   'P 1'
#
loop_
_entity.id
_entity.type
_entity.pdbx_description
1 polymer ?
#
loop_
_entity_poly.entity_id
_entity_poly.type
_entity_poly.pdbx_seq_one_letter_code
_entity_poly.pdbx_strand_id
1 'polypeptide(L)'
;MNLNNPNKEKVGLVAGYGELPQLAAKALTEKGFHVICCALTDSTYKILKDEYETYKYSPVEILKALDLAKKLEVKKILFIGKVLKLDFFKNLHKLDLKLLSRLKEFNDFSDDSIQLRLAKYLEQEHGLEILDQTKYLRSLFPAAQIFTKRSPTEDEWEEINYGLKIAKSIAAEDIGQTAIVSNRSIYAIEAIEGTDKCIQRAKRLKTFWDKNKDIFVCKVAKPNQDQRFDVPTIGLGTVKSIQKNGFIAFEANETFFVNQKETIAYANQNNISIVSVKL
;
A
#
# COMPACT_ATOMS: atom_id res chain seq x y z
N MET A 1 -18.70 22.35 -4.74
CA MET A 1 -17.59 22.80 -5.61
C MET A 1 -17.85 22.29 -7.02
N ASN A 2 -17.79 23.17 -8.04
CA ASN A 2 -18.03 22.78 -9.44
C ASN A 2 -16.88 21.86 -9.91
N LEU A 3 -17.11 20.56 -9.97
CA LEU A 3 -16.12 19.54 -10.36
C LEU A 3 -15.75 19.61 -11.86
N ASN A 4 -16.57 20.29 -12.68
CA ASN A 4 -16.44 20.38 -14.14
C ASN A 4 -15.93 21.76 -14.61
N ASN A 5 -14.79 22.22 -14.13
CA ASN A 5 -14.13 23.37 -14.75
C ASN A 5 -13.22 22.87 -15.89
N PRO A 6 -13.52 23.17 -17.18
CA PRO A 6 -12.77 22.65 -18.33
C PRO A 6 -11.29 23.11 -18.39
N ASN A 7 -10.92 24.10 -17.60
CA ASN A 7 -9.56 24.66 -17.56
C ASN A 7 -8.64 24.01 -16.52
N LYS A 8 -9.13 23.03 -15.75
CA LYS A 8 -8.29 22.34 -14.79
C LYS A 8 -7.45 21.25 -15.47
N GLU A 9 -6.19 21.15 -15.08
CA GLU A 9 -5.32 20.07 -15.52
C GLU A 9 -5.89 18.71 -15.08
N LYS A 10 -5.97 17.75 -16.02
CA LYS A 10 -6.55 16.42 -15.78
C LYS A 10 -5.49 15.46 -15.27
N VAL A 11 -5.84 14.70 -14.23
CA VAL A 11 -5.02 13.63 -13.67
C VAL A 11 -5.82 12.33 -13.67
N GLY A 12 -5.23 11.29 -14.26
CA GLY A 12 -5.74 9.92 -14.18
C GLY A 12 -5.31 9.28 -12.86
N LEU A 13 -6.27 8.84 -12.04
CA LEU A 13 -6.01 8.11 -10.81
C LEU A 13 -6.24 6.62 -11.05
N VAL A 14 -5.17 5.83 -11.16
CA VAL A 14 -5.25 4.37 -11.25
C VAL A 14 -5.37 3.81 -9.83
N ALA A 15 -6.59 3.40 -9.50
CA ALA A 15 -7.06 3.16 -8.15
C ALA A 15 -7.24 1.66 -7.85
N GLY A 16 -6.29 1.08 -7.12
CA GLY A 16 -6.38 -0.29 -6.59
C GLY A 16 -7.27 -0.39 -5.36
N TYR A 17 -7.15 -1.48 -4.63
CA TYR A 17 -7.90 -1.75 -3.41
C TYR A 17 -7.39 -0.93 -2.22
N GLY A 18 -8.30 -0.56 -1.31
CA GLY A 18 -8.01 0.07 -0.02
C GLY A 18 -8.56 1.51 0.11
N GLU A 19 -8.12 2.21 1.13
CA GLU A 19 -8.60 3.55 1.49
C GLU A 19 -7.80 4.68 0.80
N LEU A 20 -6.55 4.39 0.43
CA LEU A 20 -5.66 5.37 -0.22
C LEU A 20 -6.23 5.99 -1.51
N PRO A 21 -6.96 5.26 -2.38
CA PRO A 21 -7.57 5.86 -3.57
C PRO A 21 -8.46 7.07 -3.29
N GLN A 22 -9.33 6.98 -2.29
CA GLN A 22 -10.22 8.10 -1.92
C GLN A 22 -9.43 9.28 -1.35
N LEU A 23 -8.44 9.01 -0.51
CA LEU A 23 -7.56 10.04 0.05
C LEU A 23 -6.75 10.74 -1.03
N ALA A 24 -6.24 10.00 -2.01
CA ALA A 24 -5.49 10.55 -3.15
C ALA A 24 -6.39 11.38 -4.07
N ALA A 25 -7.59 10.90 -4.40
CA ALA A 25 -8.54 11.65 -5.21
C ALA A 25 -8.88 13.00 -4.57
N LYS A 26 -9.15 12.99 -3.27
CA LYS A 26 -9.40 14.21 -2.48
C LYS A 26 -8.19 15.16 -2.51
N ALA A 27 -6.99 14.66 -2.21
CA ALA A 27 -5.76 15.46 -2.18
C ALA A 27 -5.44 16.09 -3.55
N LEU A 28 -5.61 15.35 -4.65
CA LEU A 28 -5.46 15.86 -6.01
C LEU A 28 -6.48 16.96 -6.31
N THR A 29 -7.74 16.76 -5.92
CA THR A 29 -8.81 17.76 -6.10
C THR A 29 -8.53 19.05 -5.32
N GLU A 30 -8.04 18.94 -4.08
CA GLU A 30 -7.62 20.07 -3.27
C GLU A 30 -6.43 20.83 -3.86
N LYS A 31 -5.58 20.15 -4.63
CA LYS A 31 -4.49 20.76 -5.41
C LYS A 31 -4.97 21.40 -6.74
N GLY A 32 -6.25 21.32 -7.04
CA GLY A 32 -6.85 21.97 -8.20
C GLY A 32 -6.94 21.11 -9.46
N PHE A 33 -6.59 19.82 -9.41
CA PHE A 33 -6.72 18.92 -10.54
C PHE A 33 -8.17 18.50 -10.80
N HIS A 34 -8.49 18.19 -12.06
CA HIS A 34 -9.67 17.42 -12.44
C HIS A 34 -9.30 15.93 -12.42
N VAL A 35 -9.83 15.20 -11.43
CA VAL A 35 -9.45 13.79 -11.20
C VAL A 35 -10.38 12.87 -11.97
N ILE A 36 -9.79 12.02 -12.82
CA ILE A 36 -10.47 10.97 -13.58
C ILE A 36 -10.00 9.63 -13.02
N CYS A 37 -10.90 8.87 -12.40
CA CYS A 37 -10.58 7.65 -11.71
C CYS A 37 -10.70 6.42 -12.62
N CYS A 38 -9.67 5.59 -12.63
CA CYS A 38 -9.65 4.25 -13.20
C CYS A 38 -9.66 3.24 -12.05
N ALA A 39 -10.84 2.78 -11.65
CA ALA A 39 -11.00 1.84 -10.54
C ALA A 39 -10.71 0.41 -10.99
N LEU A 40 -9.76 -0.25 -10.33
CA LEU A 40 -9.33 -1.62 -10.66
C LEU A 40 -10.13 -2.70 -9.92
N THR A 41 -11.00 -2.31 -8.98
CA THR A 41 -11.85 -3.23 -8.20
C THR A 41 -13.26 -2.72 -8.07
N ASP A 42 -14.22 -3.63 -7.81
CA ASP A 42 -15.63 -3.27 -7.59
C ASP A 42 -15.82 -2.38 -6.35
N SER A 43 -15.08 -2.67 -5.30
CA SER A 43 -15.15 -1.90 -4.05
C SER A 43 -14.68 -0.46 -4.27
N THR A 44 -13.56 -0.27 -4.94
CA THR A 44 -12.99 1.05 -5.25
C THR A 44 -13.89 1.83 -6.20
N TYR A 45 -14.45 1.16 -7.22
CA TYR A 45 -15.42 1.79 -8.11
C TYR A 45 -16.64 2.34 -7.36
N LYS A 46 -17.23 1.54 -6.45
CA LYS A 46 -18.39 1.95 -5.65
C LYS A 46 -18.11 3.17 -4.76
N ILE A 47 -16.88 3.26 -4.24
CA ILE A 47 -16.48 4.37 -3.35
C ILE A 47 -16.28 5.67 -4.15
N LEU A 48 -15.70 5.58 -5.37
CA LEU A 48 -15.28 6.77 -6.11
C LEU A 48 -16.33 7.32 -7.07
N LYS A 49 -17.22 6.47 -7.61
CA LYS A 49 -18.14 6.81 -8.69
C LYS A 49 -19.15 7.93 -8.39
N ASP A 50 -19.50 8.11 -7.12
CA ASP A 50 -20.51 9.10 -6.71
C ASP A 50 -19.90 10.50 -6.53
N GLU A 51 -18.57 10.59 -6.39
CA GLU A 51 -17.86 11.85 -6.16
C GLU A 51 -16.95 12.25 -7.35
N TYR A 52 -16.51 11.27 -8.16
CA TYR A 52 -15.52 11.48 -9.23
C TYR A 52 -15.96 10.84 -10.54
N GLU A 53 -15.50 11.41 -11.67
CA GLU A 53 -15.61 10.76 -12.97
C GLU A 53 -14.83 9.46 -12.93
N THR A 54 -15.53 8.31 -12.87
CA THR A 54 -14.94 7.03 -12.55
C THR A 54 -15.27 5.97 -13.59
N TYR A 55 -14.24 5.34 -14.10
CA TYR A 55 -14.30 4.22 -15.04
C TYR A 55 -13.77 2.95 -14.36
N LYS A 56 -14.34 1.80 -14.71
CA LYS A 56 -13.93 0.52 -14.15
C LYS A 56 -13.17 -0.28 -15.19
N TYR A 57 -11.97 -0.71 -14.83
CA TYR A 57 -11.13 -1.60 -15.61
C TYR A 57 -10.56 -2.73 -14.76
N SER A 58 -10.24 -3.84 -15.40
CA SER A 58 -9.40 -4.88 -14.79
C SER A 58 -7.92 -4.46 -14.83
N PRO A 59 -7.09 -4.91 -13.88
CA PRO A 59 -5.64 -4.61 -13.89
C PRO A 59 -4.90 -5.01 -15.16
N VAL A 60 -5.50 -5.88 -15.99
CA VAL A 60 -4.92 -6.33 -17.27
C VAL A 60 -5.42 -5.57 -18.49
N GLU A 61 -6.41 -4.68 -18.34
CA GLU A 61 -6.99 -3.88 -19.43
C GLU A 61 -6.27 -2.54 -19.63
N ILE A 62 -4.94 -2.54 -19.51
CA ILE A 62 -4.09 -1.35 -19.56
C ILE A 62 -4.28 -0.57 -20.85
N LEU A 63 -4.36 -1.26 -22.01
CA LEU A 63 -4.50 -0.59 -23.31
C LEU A 63 -5.83 0.16 -23.42
N LYS A 64 -6.93 -0.41 -22.90
CA LYS A 64 -8.23 0.28 -22.87
C LYS A 64 -8.21 1.52 -21.98
N ALA A 65 -7.53 1.43 -20.84
CA ALA A 65 -7.35 2.58 -19.95
C ALA A 65 -6.49 3.69 -20.60
N LEU A 66 -5.48 3.31 -21.39
CA LEU A 66 -4.65 4.24 -22.17
C LEU A 66 -5.44 4.91 -23.30
N ASP A 67 -6.30 4.18 -24.01
CA ASP A 67 -7.15 4.75 -25.04
C ASP A 67 -8.13 5.77 -24.44
N LEU A 68 -8.67 5.47 -23.27
CA LEU A 68 -9.49 6.42 -22.53
C LEU A 68 -8.67 7.66 -22.10
N ALA A 69 -7.47 7.47 -21.56
CA ALA A 69 -6.60 8.55 -21.14
C ALA A 69 -6.28 9.50 -22.31
N LYS A 70 -5.99 8.96 -23.49
CA LYS A 70 -5.80 9.74 -24.73
C LYS A 70 -7.06 10.52 -25.12
N LYS A 71 -8.21 9.84 -25.15
CA LYS A 71 -9.51 10.47 -25.51
C LYS A 71 -9.88 11.61 -24.57
N LEU A 72 -9.53 11.48 -23.30
CA LEU A 72 -9.81 12.48 -22.28
C LEU A 72 -8.65 13.48 -22.09
N GLU A 73 -7.59 13.39 -22.91
CA GLU A 73 -6.40 14.25 -22.85
C GLU A 73 -5.71 14.26 -21.49
N VAL A 74 -5.71 13.12 -20.82
CA VAL A 74 -4.96 12.92 -19.55
C VAL A 74 -3.48 12.78 -19.87
N LYS A 75 -2.64 13.61 -19.24
CA LYS A 75 -1.19 13.59 -19.40
C LYS A 75 -0.45 13.15 -18.14
N LYS A 76 -1.10 13.17 -16.99
CA LYS A 76 -0.53 12.82 -15.68
C LYS A 76 -1.31 11.67 -15.08
N ILE A 77 -0.59 10.69 -14.54
CA ILE A 77 -1.19 9.51 -13.90
C ILE A 77 -0.60 9.33 -12.52
N LEU A 78 -1.46 9.04 -11.55
CA LEU A 78 -1.07 8.63 -10.21
C LEU A 78 -1.58 7.21 -9.95
N PHE A 79 -0.65 6.32 -9.58
CA PHE A 79 -0.98 4.95 -9.15
C PHE A 79 -1.15 4.93 -7.64
N ILE A 80 -2.21 4.28 -7.14
CA ILE A 80 -2.49 4.24 -5.71
C ILE A 80 -3.31 3.01 -5.31
N GLY A 81 -3.05 2.48 -4.13
CA GLY A 81 -3.77 1.34 -3.58
C GLY A 81 -3.21 -0.01 -4.03
N LYS A 82 -3.65 -1.08 -3.38
CA LYS A 82 -3.13 -2.44 -3.62
C LYS A 82 -3.74 -3.05 -4.89
N VAL A 83 -2.91 -3.68 -5.72
CA VAL A 83 -3.33 -4.60 -6.77
C VAL A 83 -3.01 -6.02 -6.31
N LEU A 84 -4.03 -6.83 -6.09
CA LEU A 84 -3.83 -8.21 -5.67
C LEU A 84 -3.33 -9.05 -6.85
N LYS A 85 -2.20 -9.75 -6.67
CA LYS A 85 -1.67 -10.68 -7.69
C LYS A 85 -2.72 -11.67 -8.19
N LEU A 86 -3.59 -12.14 -7.30
CA LEU A 86 -4.71 -13.02 -7.65
C LEU A 86 -5.69 -12.39 -8.64
N ASP A 87 -5.93 -11.09 -8.56
CA ASP A 87 -6.86 -10.40 -9.49
C ASP A 87 -6.20 -10.21 -10.87
N PHE A 88 -4.89 -10.05 -10.90
CA PHE A 88 -4.13 -10.09 -12.15
C PHE A 88 -4.23 -11.47 -12.81
N PHE A 89 -3.95 -12.55 -12.08
CA PHE A 89 -4.01 -13.92 -12.61
C PHE A 89 -5.42 -14.35 -13.05
N LYS A 90 -6.46 -13.97 -12.29
CA LYS A 90 -7.86 -14.27 -12.66
C LYS A 90 -8.29 -13.61 -13.98
N ASN A 91 -7.69 -12.50 -14.33
CA ASN A 91 -8.06 -11.71 -15.51
C ASN A 91 -7.08 -11.88 -16.69
N LEU A 92 -6.08 -12.79 -16.61
CA LEU A 92 -5.10 -13.01 -17.68
C LEU A 92 -5.74 -13.31 -19.05
N HIS A 93 -6.93 -13.92 -19.08
CA HIS A 93 -7.69 -14.18 -20.32
C HIS A 93 -8.15 -12.89 -21.04
N LYS A 94 -8.13 -11.74 -20.35
CA LYS A 94 -8.45 -10.41 -20.92
C LYS A 94 -7.21 -9.66 -21.38
N LEU A 95 -6.01 -10.24 -21.16
CA LEU A 95 -4.76 -9.57 -21.48
C LEU A 95 -4.59 -9.48 -23.01
N ASP A 96 -4.26 -8.30 -23.50
CA ASP A 96 -3.99 -8.08 -24.92
C ASP A 96 -2.72 -8.84 -25.34
N LEU A 97 -2.78 -9.52 -26.51
CA LEU A 97 -1.66 -10.29 -27.07
C LEU A 97 -0.43 -9.42 -27.34
N LYS A 98 -0.60 -8.13 -27.67
CA LYS A 98 0.51 -7.18 -27.85
C LYS A 98 1.21 -6.85 -26.53
N LEU A 99 0.44 -6.74 -25.45
CA LEU A 99 1.02 -6.55 -24.12
C LEU A 99 1.71 -7.83 -23.63
N LEU A 100 1.12 -8.98 -23.91
CA LEU A 100 1.72 -10.31 -23.62
C LEU A 100 3.06 -10.52 -24.32
N SER A 101 3.19 -10.14 -25.60
CA SER A 101 4.45 -10.29 -26.34
C SER A 101 5.56 -9.41 -25.73
N ARG A 102 5.23 -8.20 -25.29
CA ARG A 102 6.17 -7.31 -24.62
C ARG A 102 6.50 -7.78 -23.20
N LEU A 103 5.52 -8.36 -22.48
CA LEU A 103 5.76 -8.95 -21.16
C LEU A 103 6.63 -10.23 -21.23
N LYS A 104 6.59 -10.97 -22.33
CA LYS A 104 7.45 -12.17 -22.55
C LYS A 104 8.94 -11.84 -22.71
N GLU A 105 9.30 -10.62 -23.04
CA GLU A 105 10.69 -10.17 -23.04
C GLU A 105 11.27 -10.00 -21.62
N PHE A 106 10.45 -10.27 -20.60
CA PHE A 106 10.79 -10.07 -19.19
C PHE A 106 11.32 -11.35 -18.56
N ASN A 107 12.59 -11.38 -18.23
CA ASN A 107 13.21 -12.48 -17.48
C ASN A 107 13.04 -12.34 -15.95
N ASP A 108 12.47 -11.23 -15.48
CA ASP A 108 12.30 -10.90 -14.06
C ASP A 108 10.87 -10.43 -13.81
N PHE A 109 10.17 -11.16 -12.94
CA PHE A 109 8.78 -10.92 -12.54
C PHE A 109 8.66 -10.38 -11.11
N SER A 110 9.73 -9.77 -10.57
CA SER A 110 9.64 -9.03 -9.31
C SER A 110 8.67 -7.86 -9.46
N ASP A 111 7.96 -7.51 -8.38
CA ASP A 111 6.95 -6.44 -8.41
C ASP A 111 7.59 -5.10 -8.81
N ASP A 112 8.78 -4.82 -8.29
CA ASP A 112 9.50 -3.58 -8.58
C ASP A 112 9.93 -3.50 -10.05
N SER A 113 10.34 -4.62 -10.67
CA SER A 113 10.72 -4.62 -12.08
C SER A 113 9.53 -4.44 -13.01
N ILE A 114 8.39 -5.03 -12.70
CA ILE A 114 7.14 -4.85 -13.48
C ILE A 114 6.66 -3.41 -13.42
N GLN A 115 6.65 -2.80 -12.22
CA GLN A 115 6.22 -1.43 -12.01
C GLN A 115 7.12 -0.42 -12.73
N LEU A 116 8.44 -0.57 -12.64
CA LEU A 116 9.41 0.29 -13.33
C LEU A 116 9.28 0.20 -14.86
N ARG A 117 9.04 -1.00 -15.39
CA ARG A 117 8.86 -1.20 -16.84
C ARG A 117 7.54 -0.64 -17.33
N LEU A 118 6.47 -0.79 -16.54
CA LEU A 118 5.20 -0.15 -16.83
C LEU A 118 5.36 1.37 -16.86
N ALA A 119 6.07 1.95 -15.89
CA ALA A 119 6.35 3.38 -15.88
C ALA A 119 7.07 3.82 -17.15
N LYS A 120 8.19 3.16 -17.50
CA LYS A 120 8.95 3.46 -18.71
C LYS A 120 8.09 3.37 -19.98
N TYR A 121 7.27 2.32 -20.10
CA TYR A 121 6.33 2.16 -21.21
C TYR A 121 5.35 3.33 -21.31
N LEU A 122 4.74 3.71 -20.19
CA LEU A 122 3.79 4.82 -20.15
C LEU A 122 4.43 6.17 -20.45
N GLU A 123 5.61 6.41 -19.91
CA GLU A 123 6.36 7.66 -20.08
C GLU A 123 6.92 7.79 -21.50
N GLN A 124 7.61 6.76 -22.02
CA GLN A 124 8.33 6.82 -23.27
C GLN A 124 7.44 6.62 -24.50
N GLU A 125 6.47 5.69 -24.43
CA GLU A 125 5.63 5.35 -25.59
C GLU A 125 4.32 6.15 -25.63
N HIS A 126 3.86 6.65 -24.47
CA HIS A 126 2.58 7.37 -24.38
C HIS A 126 2.69 8.81 -23.90
N GLY A 127 3.90 9.27 -23.53
CA GLY A 127 4.13 10.64 -23.08
C GLY A 127 3.38 11.01 -21.79
N LEU A 128 3.12 10.02 -20.93
CA LEU A 128 2.41 10.19 -19.67
C LEU A 128 3.41 10.47 -18.55
N GLU A 129 3.14 11.45 -17.71
CA GLU A 129 3.91 11.72 -16.49
C GLU A 129 3.38 10.87 -15.35
N ILE A 130 4.23 10.05 -14.71
CA ILE A 130 3.87 9.27 -13.53
C ILE A 130 4.15 10.10 -12.29
N LEU A 131 3.07 10.46 -11.58
CA LEU A 131 3.15 11.29 -10.39
C LEU A 131 3.60 10.48 -9.17
N ASP A 132 4.41 11.12 -8.33
CA ASP A 132 4.81 10.59 -7.03
C ASP A 132 3.69 10.80 -5.99
N GLN A 133 3.08 9.71 -5.52
CA GLN A 133 1.97 9.73 -4.57
C GLN A 133 2.35 10.38 -3.23
N THR A 134 3.61 10.32 -2.84
CA THR A 134 4.07 10.86 -1.56
C THR A 134 3.98 12.38 -1.49
N LYS A 135 4.08 13.05 -2.64
CA LYS A 135 3.93 14.52 -2.73
C LYS A 135 2.52 14.99 -2.39
N TYR A 136 1.51 14.15 -2.64
CA TYR A 136 0.10 14.45 -2.41
C TYR A 136 -0.41 13.94 -1.06
N LEU A 137 0.22 12.89 -0.53
CA LEU A 137 -0.18 12.20 0.69
C LEU A 137 0.82 12.37 1.85
N ARG A 138 1.63 13.43 1.81
CA ARG A 138 2.69 13.66 2.81
C ARG A 138 2.17 13.72 4.25
N SER A 139 0.94 14.15 4.46
CA SER A 139 0.28 14.18 5.78
C SER A 139 0.04 12.80 6.39
N LEU A 140 0.12 11.73 5.58
CA LEU A 140 -0.01 10.36 6.04
C LEU A 140 1.29 9.76 6.60
N PHE A 141 2.43 10.44 6.43
CA PHE A 141 3.72 10.02 7.00
C PHE A 141 3.89 10.61 8.40
N PRO A 142 3.78 9.83 9.46
CA PRO A 142 4.01 10.33 10.79
C PRO A 142 5.51 10.38 11.11
N ALA A 143 5.90 11.36 11.94
CA ALA A 143 7.18 11.35 12.62
C ALA A 143 7.26 10.22 13.66
N ALA A 144 8.46 9.94 14.16
CA ALA A 144 8.67 8.94 15.21
C ALA A 144 7.93 9.32 16.50
N GLN A 145 7.02 8.46 16.95
CA GLN A 145 6.22 8.68 18.17
C GLN A 145 5.48 7.41 18.61
N ILE A 146 4.93 7.45 19.81
CA ILE A 146 3.96 6.49 20.33
C ILE A 146 2.56 7.08 20.15
N PHE A 147 1.65 6.34 19.48
CA PHE A 147 0.31 6.82 19.15
C PHE A 147 -0.74 6.43 20.18
N THR A 148 -0.51 5.36 20.92
CA THR A 148 -1.47 4.75 21.83
C THR A 148 -1.18 5.08 23.28
N LYS A 149 -2.18 4.87 24.15
CA LYS A 149 -2.02 5.05 25.60
C LYS A 149 -1.00 4.09 26.22
N ARG A 150 -0.93 2.85 25.68
CA ARG A 150 0.06 1.87 26.07
C ARG A 150 1.40 2.20 25.41
N SER A 151 2.41 2.46 26.22
CA SER A 151 3.80 2.59 25.78
C SER A 151 4.53 1.26 25.97
N PRO A 152 5.46 0.89 25.08
CA PRO A 152 6.31 -0.29 25.29
C PRO A 152 7.22 -0.12 26.51
N THR A 153 7.45 -1.21 27.24
CA THR A 153 8.50 -1.34 28.26
C THR A 153 9.88 -1.48 27.61
N GLU A 154 10.97 -1.49 28.40
CA GLU A 154 12.32 -1.69 27.89
C GLU A 154 12.46 -3.04 27.16
N ASP A 155 11.98 -4.12 27.74
CA ASP A 155 12.00 -5.46 27.13
C ASP A 155 11.19 -5.51 25.82
N GLU A 156 10.03 -4.83 25.78
CA GLU A 156 9.19 -4.73 24.59
C GLU A 156 9.84 -3.88 23.48
N TRP A 157 10.61 -2.85 23.85
CA TRP A 157 11.45 -2.11 22.90
C TRP A 157 12.58 -2.97 22.32
N GLU A 158 13.17 -3.87 23.09
CA GLU A 158 14.16 -4.83 22.55
C GLU A 158 13.53 -5.76 21.50
N GLU A 159 12.31 -6.26 21.76
CA GLU A 159 11.54 -7.06 20.78
C GLU A 159 11.23 -6.26 19.50
N ILE A 160 10.77 -5.01 19.65
CA ILE A 160 10.51 -4.11 18.53
C ILE A 160 11.76 -3.88 17.68
N ASN A 161 12.88 -3.53 18.31
CA ASN A 161 14.15 -3.29 17.63
C ASN A 161 14.67 -4.53 16.90
N TYR A 162 14.55 -5.71 17.55
CA TYR A 162 14.88 -6.97 16.90
C TYR A 162 14.01 -7.22 15.67
N GLY A 163 12.70 -7.07 15.79
CA GLY A 163 11.76 -7.27 14.69
C GLY A 163 11.96 -6.30 13.54
N LEU A 164 12.22 -5.01 13.83
CA LEU A 164 12.50 -3.99 12.80
C LEU A 164 13.79 -4.30 12.03
N LYS A 165 14.84 -4.77 12.72
CA LYS A 165 16.09 -5.22 12.09
C LYS A 165 15.84 -6.38 11.12
N ILE A 166 15.07 -7.38 11.54
CA ILE A 166 14.71 -8.51 10.68
C ILE A 166 13.87 -8.03 9.48
N ALA A 167 12.87 -7.16 9.73
CA ALA A 167 12.04 -6.60 8.66
C ALA A 167 12.88 -5.85 7.61
N LYS A 168 13.90 -5.07 8.04
CA LYS A 168 14.84 -4.40 7.10
C LYS A 168 15.67 -5.39 6.29
N SER A 169 16.14 -6.46 6.89
CA SER A 169 16.94 -7.48 6.18
C SER A 169 16.12 -8.16 5.07
N ILE A 170 14.87 -8.57 5.34
CA ILE A 170 14.01 -9.19 4.34
C ILE A 170 13.51 -8.19 3.27
N ALA A 171 13.36 -6.92 3.65
CA ALA A 171 12.98 -5.86 2.74
C ALA A 171 14.11 -5.54 1.74
N ALA A 172 15.36 -5.65 2.15
CA ALA A 172 16.51 -5.47 1.27
C ALA A 172 16.61 -6.57 0.20
N GLU A 173 16.12 -7.78 0.49
CA GLU A 173 16.09 -8.93 -0.44
C GLU A 173 14.78 -9.00 -1.25
N ASP A 174 13.93 -7.99 -1.17
CA ASP A 174 12.61 -7.95 -1.85
C ASP A 174 11.67 -9.15 -1.52
N ILE A 175 11.87 -9.81 -0.36
CA ILE A 175 11.04 -10.93 0.08
C ILE A 175 9.69 -10.41 0.58
N GLY A 176 9.71 -9.35 1.37
CA GLY A 176 8.58 -8.70 2.01
C GLY A 176 9.06 -7.57 2.92
N GLN A 177 8.16 -6.94 3.65
CA GLN A 177 8.49 -5.77 4.46
C GLN A 177 7.95 -5.83 5.90
N THR A 178 7.45 -7.00 6.31
CA THR A 178 6.91 -7.20 7.66
C THR A 178 7.51 -8.45 8.29
N ALA A 179 8.05 -8.31 9.50
CA ALA A 179 8.44 -9.41 10.37
C ALA A 179 7.56 -9.43 11.62
N ILE A 180 7.22 -10.62 12.10
CA ILE A 180 6.45 -10.81 13.32
C ILE A 180 7.27 -11.66 14.28
N VAL A 181 7.55 -11.06 15.42
CA VAL A 181 8.42 -11.66 16.42
C VAL A 181 7.72 -11.76 17.78
N SER A 182 8.23 -12.64 18.63
CA SER A 182 7.84 -12.77 20.03
C SER A 182 8.95 -13.52 20.75
N ASN A 183 9.38 -13.04 21.90
CA ASN A 183 10.44 -13.66 22.71
C ASN A 183 11.74 -13.91 21.89
N ARG A 184 12.18 -12.88 21.14
CA ARG A 184 13.33 -12.92 20.21
C ARG A 184 13.32 -14.07 19.21
N SER A 185 12.13 -14.61 18.92
CA SER A 185 11.92 -15.64 17.92
C SER A 185 11.07 -15.08 16.76
N ILE A 186 11.41 -15.46 15.53
CA ILE A 186 10.66 -15.07 14.34
C ILE A 186 9.50 -16.06 14.17
N TYR A 187 8.28 -15.56 14.30
CA TYR A 187 7.06 -16.36 14.07
C TYR A 187 6.60 -16.35 12.63
N ALA A 188 6.78 -15.24 11.93
CA ALA A 188 6.47 -15.15 10.52
C ALA A 188 7.22 -13.99 9.86
N ILE A 189 7.51 -14.17 8.58
CA ILE A 189 8.03 -13.16 7.68
C ILE A 189 7.01 -13.00 6.54
N GLU A 190 6.65 -11.77 6.20
CA GLU A 190 5.78 -11.49 5.07
C GLU A 190 6.45 -11.93 3.76
N ALA A 191 5.66 -12.55 2.89
CA ALA A 191 6.03 -12.88 1.54
C ALA A 191 4.85 -12.54 0.60
N ILE A 192 4.59 -13.35 -0.40
CA ILE A 192 3.53 -13.14 -1.40
C ILE A 192 2.11 -13.06 -0.82
N GLU A 193 1.89 -13.60 0.38
CA GLU A 193 0.57 -13.61 1.03
C GLU A 193 0.14 -12.23 1.55
N GLY A 194 1.09 -11.31 1.79
CA GLY A 194 0.85 -9.97 2.33
C GLY A 194 0.71 -9.92 3.85
N THR A 195 0.78 -8.69 4.41
CA THR A 195 0.89 -8.41 5.85
C THR A 195 -0.19 -9.09 6.69
N ASP A 196 -1.47 -8.96 6.32
CA ASP A 196 -2.57 -9.43 7.16
C ASP A 196 -2.58 -10.97 7.31
N LYS A 197 -2.31 -11.70 6.22
CA LYS A 197 -2.20 -13.17 6.26
C LYS A 197 -0.95 -13.63 6.98
N CYS A 198 0.15 -12.89 6.88
CA CYS A 198 1.35 -13.12 7.65
C CYS A 198 1.07 -13.01 9.16
N ILE A 199 0.35 -11.97 9.61
CA ILE A 199 -0.08 -11.82 11.00
C ILE A 199 -0.95 -13.01 11.43
N GLN A 200 -1.93 -13.41 10.62
CA GLN A 200 -2.79 -14.56 10.92
C GLN A 200 -1.98 -15.87 11.06
N ARG A 201 -0.96 -16.07 10.21
CA ARG A 201 -0.05 -17.21 10.28
C ARG A 201 0.74 -17.21 11.57
N ALA A 202 1.33 -16.08 11.95
CA ALA A 202 2.05 -15.92 13.20
C ALA A 202 1.18 -16.23 14.43
N LYS A 203 -0.06 -15.73 14.45
CA LYS A 203 -1.03 -16.00 15.53
C LYS A 203 -1.33 -17.49 15.68
N ARG A 204 -1.50 -18.21 14.58
CA ARG A 204 -1.73 -19.68 14.62
C ARG A 204 -0.53 -20.42 15.19
N LEU A 205 0.68 -20.10 14.74
CA LEU A 205 1.90 -20.70 15.24
C LEU A 205 2.09 -20.43 16.73
N LYS A 206 1.88 -19.19 17.17
CA LYS A 206 1.94 -18.80 18.58
C LYS A 206 1.01 -19.62 19.48
N THR A 207 -0.21 -19.88 19.02
CA THR A 207 -1.20 -20.65 19.78
C THR A 207 -0.71 -22.06 20.16
N PHE A 208 0.21 -22.62 19.36
CA PHE A 208 0.80 -23.93 19.65
C PHE A 208 1.92 -23.88 20.70
N TRP A 209 2.74 -22.80 20.70
CA TRP A 209 3.99 -22.79 21.45
C TRP A 209 3.96 -21.89 22.70
N ASP A 210 3.25 -20.76 22.66
CA ASP A 210 3.22 -19.81 23.76
C ASP A 210 1.98 -18.89 23.72
N LYS A 211 0.90 -19.35 24.35
CA LYS A 211 -0.39 -18.61 24.36
C LYS A 211 -0.33 -17.26 25.07
N ASN A 212 0.60 -17.10 26.02
CA ASN A 212 0.61 -15.98 26.96
C ASN A 212 1.49 -14.80 26.56
N LYS A 213 2.29 -14.92 25.51
CA LYS A 213 3.18 -13.83 25.09
C LYS A 213 2.58 -12.96 23.98
N ASP A 214 2.97 -11.70 23.97
CA ASP A 214 2.55 -10.74 22.95
C ASP A 214 3.29 -10.95 21.64
N ILE A 215 2.67 -10.53 20.54
CA ILE A 215 3.31 -10.51 19.22
C ILE A 215 3.67 -9.07 18.85
N PHE A 216 4.80 -8.93 18.21
CA PHE A 216 5.34 -7.67 17.72
C PHE A 216 5.36 -7.71 16.20
N VAL A 217 4.50 -6.92 15.59
CA VAL A 217 4.42 -6.74 14.13
C VAL A 217 5.32 -5.57 13.76
N CYS A 218 6.40 -5.83 13.03
CA CYS A 218 7.37 -4.83 12.62
C CYS A 218 7.34 -4.63 11.11
N LYS A 219 7.01 -3.42 10.67
CA LYS A 219 6.87 -3.09 9.24
C LYS A 219 7.78 -1.93 8.85
N VAL A 220 8.49 -2.09 7.71
CA VAL A 220 9.46 -1.11 7.22
C VAL A 220 9.25 -0.81 5.74
N ALA A 221 9.90 0.22 5.23
CA ALA A 221 10.03 0.46 3.79
C ALA A 221 11.19 -0.35 3.21
N LYS A 222 11.06 -0.77 1.95
CA LYS A 222 12.17 -1.35 1.18
C LYS A 222 13.21 -0.26 0.88
N PRO A 223 14.53 -0.56 0.87
CA PRO A 223 15.57 0.44 0.67
C PRO A 223 15.48 1.18 -0.67
N ASN A 224 15.06 0.47 -1.72
CA ASN A 224 15.01 1.00 -3.09
C ASN A 224 13.59 1.11 -3.64
N GLN A 225 12.60 1.30 -2.77
CA GLN A 225 11.19 1.34 -3.14
C GLN A 225 10.88 2.53 -4.04
N ASP A 226 10.26 2.27 -5.20
CA ASP A 226 9.75 3.36 -6.04
C ASP A 226 8.44 3.89 -5.43
N GLN A 227 8.55 5.03 -4.77
CA GLN A 227 7.44 5.68 -4.06
C GLN A 227 6.29 6.12 -4.99
N ARG A 228 6.48 6.08 -6.31
CA ARG A 228 5.42 6.34 -7.28
C ARG A 228 4.37 5.22 -7.29
N PHE A 229 4.76 3.99 -6.90
CA PHE A 229 3.91 2.79 -7.01
C PHE A 229 3.62 2.13 -5.67
N ASP A 230 4.61 2.00 -4.82
CA ASP A 230 4.48 1.25 -3.57
C ASP A 230 5.00 2.09 -2.40
N VAL A 231 4.16 2.23 -1.39
CA VAL A 231 4.51 2.84 -0.10
C VAL A 231 3.91 1.95 0.98
N PRO A 232 4.73 1.49 1.95
CA PRO A 232 4.20 0.71 3.06
C PRO A 232 3.06 1.46 3.71
N THR A 233 2.00 0.74 4.03
CA THR A 233 0.81 1.34 4.62
C THR A 233 0.33 0.51 5.79
N ILE A 234 -0.05 1.18 6.86
CA ILE A 234 -0.79 0.61 7.99
C ILE A 234 -2.10 1.37 8.19
N GLY A 235 -3.08 0.68 8.75
CA GLY A 235 -4.38 1.25 9.08
C GLY A 235 -5.21 0.30 9.91
N LEU A 236 -6.50 0.59 10.06
CA LEU A 236 -7.42 -0.15 10.89
C LEU A 236 -7.46 -1.65 10.56
N GLY A 237 -7.42 -2.02 9.26
CA GLY A 237 -7.41 -3.41 8.82
C GLY A 237 -6.22 -4.18 9.38
N THR A 238 -5.02 -3.62 9.26
CA THR A 238 -3.78 -4.22 9.79
C THR A 238 -3.85 -4.36 11.31
N VAL A 239 -4.28 -3.30 12.02
CA VAL A 239 -4.36 -3.31 13.48
C VAL A 239 -5.42 -4.30 13.98
N LYS A 240 -6.56 -4.44 13.30
CA LYS A 240 -7.57 -5.47 13.59
C LYS A 240 -7.06 -6.90 13.42
N SER A 241 -6.06 -7.11 12.57
CA SER A 241 -5.42 -8.43 12.41
C SER A 241 -4.57 -8.83 13.62
N ILE A 242 -4.12 -7.86 14.44
CA ILE A 242 -3.32 -8.07 15.64
C ILE A 242 -4.23 -8.54 16.77
N GLN A 243 -3.71 -9.37 17.66
CA GLN A 243 -4.44 -9.78 18.88
C GLN A 243 -4.44 -8.68 19.93
N LYS A 244 -5.31 -8.78 20.93
CA LYS A 244 -5.26 -7.93 22.14
C LYS A 244 -3.86 -8.00 22.76
N ASN A 245 -3.42 -6.90 23.34
CA ASN A 245 -2.10 -6.68 23.94
C ASN A 245 -0.91 -6.77 22.96
N GLY A 246 -1.14 -6.91 21.66
CA GLY A 246 -0.06 -6.95 20.69
C GLY A 246 0.55 -5.59 20.36
N PHE A 247 1.57 -5.61 19.50
CA PHE A 247 2.29 -4.39 19.09
C PHE A 247 2.36 -4.28 17.59
N ILE A 248 2.35 -3.04 17.11
CA ILE A 248 2.79 -2.72 15.75
C ILE A 248 3.80 -1.58 15.81
N ALA A 249 4.98 -1.85 15.28
CA ALA A 249 6.02 -0.87 15.07
C ALA A 249 6.28 -0.70 13.57
N PHE A 250 6.41 0.54 13.12
CA PHE A 250 6.66 0.82 11.71
C PHE A 250 7.64 1.96 11.52
N GLU A 251 8.24 2.03 10.33
CA GLU A 251 9.24 3.03 10.00
C GLU A 251 8.59 4.41 9.84
N ALA A 252 9.06 5.36 10.64
CA ALA A 252 8.62 6.74 10.63
C ALA A 252 9.03 7.45 9.33
N ASN A 253 8.21 8.37 8.82
CA ASN A 253 8.39 9.12 7.57
C ASN A 253 8.47 8.27 6.29
N GLU A 254 8.36 6.95 6.38
CA GLU A 254 8.45 6.01 5.25
C GLU A 254 7.20 5.13 5.10
N THR A 255 6.30 5.14 6.08
CA THR A 255 5.09 4.32 6.11
C THR A 255 3.86 5.21 6.23
N PHE A 256 2.88 5.06 5.34
CA PHE A 256 1.58 5.70 5.46
C PHE A 256 0.80 5.12 6.64
N PHE A 257 0.29 6.00 7.48
CA PHE A 257 -0.66 5.64 8.52
C PHE A 257 -2.03 6.24 8.19
N VAL A 258 -2.95 5.41 7.69
CA VAL A 258 -4.28 5.82 7.26
C VAL A 258 -5.29 5.71 8.40
N ASN A 259 -6.34 6.55 8.37
CA ASN A 259 -7.41 6.56 9.36
C ASN A 259 -6.90 6.54 10.81
N GLN A 260 -5.88 7.34 11.10
CA GLN A 260 -5.18 7.35 12.38
C GLN A 260 -6.13 7.42 13.58
N LYS A 261 -7.10 8.35 13.56
CA LYS A 261 -8.03 8.57 14.69
C LYS A 261 -8.80 7.29 15.05
N GLU A 262 -9.39 6.62 14.07
CA GLU A 262 -10.17 5.40 14.27
C GLU A 262 -9.25 4.23 14.65
N THR A 263 -8.11 4.11 13.99
CA THR A 263 -7.12 3.06 14.25
C THR A 263 -6.56 3.14 15.66
N ILE A 264 -6.21 4.34 16.13
CA ILE A 264 -5.71 4.58 17.49
C ILE A 264 -6.82 4.29 18.53
N ALA A 265 -8.05 4.71 18.25
CA ALA A 265 -9.18 4.43 19.15
C ALA A 265 -9.39 2.91 19.33
N TYR A 266 -9.40 2.16 18.22
CA TYR A 266 -9.49 0.70 18.25
C TYR A 266 -8.29 0.05 19.00
N ALA A 267 -7.08 0.52 18.74
CA ALA A 267 -5.87 0.01 19.39
C ALA A 267 -5.94 0.21 20.92
N ASN A 268 -6.34 1.40 21.37
CA ASN A 268 -6.50 1.70 22.78
C ASN A 268 -7.56 0.83 23.47
N GLN A 269 -8.69 0.54 22.80
CA GLN A 269 -9.73 -0.35 23.32
C GLN A 269 -9.26 -1.80 23.47
N ASN A 270 -8.30 -2.22 22.65
CA ASN A 270 -7.76 -3.59 22.64
C ASN A 270 -6.37 -3.69 23.29
N ASN A 271 -5.91 -2.65 23.98
CA ASN A 271 -4.60 -2.56 24.61
C ASN A 271 -3.43 -2.87 23.64
N ILE A 272 -3.59 -2.49 22.35
CA ILE A 272 -2.55 -2.63 21.33
C ILE A 272 -1.68 -1.38 21.36
N SER A 273 -0.36 -1.54 21.32
CA SER A 273 0.58 -0.45 21.19
C SER A 273 0.92 -0.20 19.72
N ILE A 274 0.85 1.07 19.30
CA ILE A 274 1.23 1.53 17.95
C ILE A 274 2.38 2.53 18.10
N VAL A 275 3.52 2.23 17.48
CA VAL A 275 4.70 3.10 17.50
C VAL A 275 5.29 3.29 16.12
N SER A 276 5.76 4.49 15.82
CA SER A 276 6.63 4.74 14.66
C SER A 276 8.06 5.01 15.12
N VAL A 277 9.03 4.42 14.42
CA VAL A 277 10.44 4.42 14.81
C VAL A 277 11.28 4.94 13.65
N LYS A 278 12.24 5.81 13.95
CA LYS A 278 13.25 6.23 12.98
C LYS A 278 14.34 5.18 12.92
N LEU A 279 14.62 4.64 11.74
CA LEU A 279 15.67 3.65 11.47
C LEU A 279 16.89 4.29 10.83
#